data_53095e6c86f511b6df8d8b589e5488d8
#
_entry.id   53095e6c86f511b6df8d8b589e5488d8
#
_cell.length_a   1.000
_cell.length_b   1.000
_cell.length_c   1.000
_cell.angle_alpha   90.00
_cell.angle_beta   90.00
_cell.angle_gamma   90.00
#
_symmetry.space_group_name_H-M   'P 1'
#
loop_
_entity.id
_entity.type
_entity.pdbx_description
1 polymer ?
#
loop_
_entity_poly.entity_id
_entity_poly.type
_entity_poly.pdbx_seq_one_letter_code
_entity_poly.pdbx_strand_id
1 'polypeptide(L)'
;MIPTQDVSWTDIESLIEKLSENILKLSRNFSSITTLSRGGLVPSRLLADSLGIKKIFVDQNTISSDSLFVDDIFDSGKTFDNIFSCVDNPSKFIFATLFARRDIQYPEQLIYGEKTLDNSYVVFPWDKLEFKNSIQ
;
A
#
# COMPACT_ATOMS: atom_id res chain seq x y z
N MET A 1 -20.04 9.24 -16.68
CA MET A 1 -19.08 8.11 -16.59
C MET A 1 -17.84 8.55 -15.84
N ILE A 2 -17.40 7.77 -14.86
CA ILE A 2 -16.19 8.06 -14.09
C ILE A 2 -15.01 7.40 -14.80
N PRO A 3 -13.96 8.17 -15.18
CA PRO A 3 -12.77 7.54 -15.76
C PRO A 3 -12.07 6.65 -14.75
N THR A 4 -11.67 5.46 -15.19
CA THR A 4 -11.03 4.46 -14.31
C THR A 4 -9.72 3.97 -14.91
N GLN A 5 -8.80 3.61 -14.00
CA GLN A 5 -7.63 2.80 -14.31
C GLN A 5 -7.90 1.41 -13.73
N ASP A 6 -8.21 0.45 -14.60
CA ASP A 6 -8.54 -0.90 -14.19
C ASP A 6 -7.27 -1.72 -14.03
N VAL A 7 -7.16 -2.41 -12.89
CA VAL A 7 -5.97 -3.19 -12.55
C VAL A 7 -6.35 -4.68 -12.56
N SER A 8 -5.60 -5.46 -13.31
CA SER A 8 -5.80 -6.91 -13.39
C SER A 8 -4.97 -7.65 -12.33
N TRP A 9 -5.26 -8.94 -12.12
CA TRP A 9 -4.44 -9.78 -11.27
C TRP A 9 -3.01 -9.92 -11.80
N THR A 10 -2.83 -9.93 -13.12
CA THR A 10 -1.49 -9.94 -13.72
C THR A 10 -0.73 -8.66 -13.39
N ASP A 11 -1.40 -7.51 -13.42
CA ASP A 11 -0.82 -6.25 -13.00
C ASP A 11 -0.39 -6.30 -11.53
N ILE A 12 -1.23 -6.88 -10.68
CA ILE A 12 -0.93 -7.01 -9.25
C ILE A 12 0.34 -7.85 -9.03
N GLU A 13 0.48 -8.97 -9.73
CA GLU A 13 1.69 -9.79 -9.63
C GLU A 13 2.95 -8.99 -9.95
N SER A 14 2.92 -8.21 -11.04
CA SER A 14 4.04 -7.35 -11.43
C SER A 14 4.33 -6.27 -10.40
N LEU A 15 3.28 -5.66 -9.85
CA LEU A 15 3.43 -4.61 -8.84
C LEU A 15 4.03 -5.15 -7.53
N ILE A 16 3.59 -6.33 -7.09
CA ILE A 16 4.14 -6.98 -5.90
C ILE A 16 5.63 -7.29 -6.11
N GLU A 17 5.99 -7.79 -7.29
CA GLU A 17 7.39 -8.07 -7.60
C GLU A 17 8.26 -6.81 -7.54
N LYS A 18 7.83 -5.74 -8.20
CA LYS A 18 8.53 -4.45 -8.17
C LYS A 18 8.65 -3.88 -6.76
N LEU A 19 7.55 -3.91 -6.02
CA LEU A 19 7.51 -3.37 -4.67
C LEU A 19 8.43 -4.18 -3.75
N SER A 20 8.40 -5.51 -3.85
CA SER A 20 9.28 -6.39 -3.08
C SER A 20 10.75 -6.11 -3.36
N GLU A 21 11.12 -5.95 -4.63
CA GLU A 21 12.50 -5.62 -5.02
C GLU A 21 12.94 -4.30 -4.40
N ASN A 22 12.08 -3.29 -4.44
CA ASN A 22 12.39 -1.97 -3.87
C ASN A 22 12.53 -2.03 -2.35
N ILE A 23 11.70 -2.81 -1.67
CA ILE A 23 11.79 -3.00 -0.23
C ILE A 23 13.08 -3.73 0.15
N LEU A 24 13.45 -4.77 -0.59
CA LEU A 24 14.69 -5.53 -0.33
C LEU A 24 15.94 -4.68 -0.47
N LYS A 25 15.91 -3.63 -1.30
CA LYS A 25 17.04 -2.70 -1.44
C LYS A 25 17.33 -1.88 -0.19
N LEU A 26 16.37 -1.80 0.74
CA LEU A 26 16.55 -1.08 2.00
C LEU A 26 17.51 -1.80 2.95
N SER A 27 17.82 -3.08 2.72
CA SER A 27 18.66 -3.90 3.61
C SER A 27 18.14 -3.90 5.05
N ARG A 28 16.83 -3.90 5.22
CA ARG A 28 16.14 -3.96 6.52
C ARG A 28 15.27 -5.19 6.60
N ASN A 29 15.20 -5.75 7.81
CA ASN A 29 14.28 -6.85 8.10
C ASN A 29 13.09 -6.31 8.89
N PHE A 30 11.90 -6.53 8.35
CA PHE A 30 10.66 -6.16 9.04
C PHE A 30 10.11 -7.39 9.77
N SER A 31 9.74 -7.21 11.03
CA SER A 31 9.20 -8.28 11.84
C SER A 31 7.75 -8.64 11.50
N SER A 32 7.04 -7.70 10.89
CA SER A 32 5.62 -7.84 10.57
C SER A 32 5.21 -6.87 9.48
N ILE A 33 4.00 -7.05 9.01
CA ILE A 33 3.28 -6.06 8.20
C ILE A 33 2.15 -5.50 9.05
N THR A 34 1.88 -4.21 8.93
CA THR A 34 0.72 -3.55 9.52
C THR A 34 -0.10 -2.92 8.40
N THR A 35 -1.41 -3.00 8.48
CA THR A 35 -2.28 -2.42 7.46
C THR A 35 -3.61 -1.96 8.05
N LEU A 36 -4.39 -1.29 7.22
CA LEU A 36 -5.77 -0.90 7.53
C LEU A 36 -6.72 -1.68 6.62
N SER A 37 -7.83 -2.12 7.19
CA SER A 37 -8.90 -2.73 6.42
C SER A 37 -9.67 -1.65 5.65
N ARG A 38 -10.23 -1.97 4.50
CA ARG A 38 -10.03 -3.24 3.81
C ARG A 38 -9.01 -3.15 2.69
N GLY A 39 -8.67 -1.93 2.23
CA GLY A 39 -7.85 -1.71 1.02
C GLY A 39 -6.48 -2.38 1.06
N GLY A 40 -5.87 -2.42 2.23
CA GLY A 40 -4.53 -3.01 2.38
C GLY A 40 -4.50 -4.52 2.64
N LEU A 41 -5.64 -5.18 2.80
CA LEU A 41 -5.66 -6.60 3.19
C LEU A 41 -5.03 -7.51 2.14
N VAL A 42 -5.46 -7.40 0.87
CA VAL A 42 -4.93 -8.24 -0.20
C VAL A 42 -3.48 -7.91 -0.52
N PRO A 43 -3.10 -6.64 -0.70
CA PRO A 43 -1.69 -6.30 -0.90
C PRO A 43 -0.78 -6.79 0.23
N SER A 44 -1.23 -6.69 1.48
CA SER A 44 -0.46 -7.13 2.64
C SER A 44 -0.20 -8.63 2.62
N ARG A 45 -1.21 -9.45 2.28
CA ARG A 45 -1.01 -10.90 2.20
C ARG A 45 -0.03 -11.26 1.09
N LEU A 46 -0.19 -10.67 -0.09
CA LEU A 46 0.68 -10.97 -1.23
C LEU A 46 2.12 -10.52 -0.96
N LEU A 47 2.29 -9.34 -0.38
CA LEU A 47 3.61 -8.81 -0.06
C LEU A 47 4.27 -9.61 1.06
N ALA A 48 3.50 -10.02 2.08
CA ALA A 48 3.99 -10.87 3.14
C ALA A 48 4.54 -12.18 2.61
N ASP A 49 3.82 -12.83 1.70
CA ASP A 49 4.28 -14.06 1.06
C ASP A 49 5.57 -13.83 0.27
N SER A 50 5.66 -12.73 -0.47
CA SER A 50 6.84 -12.38 -1.26
C SER A 50 8.07 -12.08 -0.41
N LEU A 51 7.89 -11.45 0.74
CA LEU A 51 8.98 -11.05 1.64
C LEU A 51 9.28 -12.06 2.74
N GLY A 52 8.49 -13.13 2.86
CA GLY A 52 8.66 -14.14 3.91
C GLY A 52 8.25 -13.63 5.29
N ILE A 53 7.35 -12.66 5.37
CA ILE A 53 6.84 -12.14 6.63
C ILE A 53 5.55 -12.89 6.99
N LYS A 54 5.45 -13.35 8.24
CA LYS A 54 4.30 -14.17 8.67
C LYS A 54 3.24 -13.42 9.43
N LYS A 55 3.62 -12.34 10.15
CA LYS A 55 2.69 -11.60 10.99
C LYS A 55 2.11 -10.40 10.25
N ILE A 56 0.79 -10.30 10.25
CA ILE A 56 0.06 -9.15 9.71
C ILE A 56 -0.86 -8.61 10.79
N PHE A 57 -0.68 -7.33 11.14
CA PHE A 57 -1.53 -6.62 12.09
C PHE A 57 -2.49 -5.73 11.31
N VAL A 58 -3.76 -5.75 11.69
CA VAL A 58 -4.81 -4.99 11.01
C VAL A 58 -5.48 -4.03 11.98
N ASP A 59 -5.65 -2.80 11.56
CA ASP A 59 -6.40 -1.76 12.29
C ASP A 59 -5.89 -1.54 13.71
N GLN A 60 -4.57 -1.41 13.87
CA GLN A 60 -3.93 -1.18 15.17
C GLN A 60 -3.94 0.31 15.56
N ASN A 61 -4.04 0.58 16.86
CA ASN A 61 -3.99 1.95 17.39
C ASN A 61 -2.56 2.50 17.49
N THR A 62 -1.59 1.63 17.65
CA THR A 62 -0.17 1.98 17.68
C THR A 62 0.58 1.12 16.67
N ILE A 63 1.58 1.70 16.03
CA ILE A 63 2.32 1.05 14.94
C ILE A 63 3.80 1.05 15.28
N SER A 64 4.42 -0.14 15.21
CA SER A 64 5.86 -0.27 15.36
C SER A 64 6.57 0.11 14.07
N SER A 65 7.66 0.86 14.17
CA SER A 65 8.54 1.16 13.03
C SER A 65 9.29 -0.07 12.52
N ASP A 66 9.32 -1.17 13.28
CA ASP A 66 9.85 -2.46 12.82
C ASP A 66 8.84 -3.22 11.95
N SER A 67 7.62 -2.72 11.84
CA SER A 67 6.58 -3.24 10.98
C SER A 67 6.53 -2.45 9.68
N LEU A 68 6.44 -3.15 8.55
CA LEU A 68 6.22 -2.51 7.26
C LEU A 68 4.74 -2.17 7.14
N PHE A 69 4.41 -0.90 6.97
CA PHE A 69 3.02 -0.52 6.74
C PHE A 69 2.68 -0.66 5.25
N VAL A 70 1.58 -1.35 4.94
CA VAL A 70 1.18 -1.64 3.56
C VAL A 70 -0.23 -1.14 3.31
N ASP A 71 -0.42 -0.44 2.19
CA ASP A 71 -1.72 -0.04 1.70
C ASP A 71 -1.79 -0.27 0.18
N ASP A 72 -2.95 -0.13 -0.40
CA ASP A 72 -3.13 -0.33 -1.85
C ASP A 72 -2.59 0.85 -2.66
N ILE A 73 -2.88 2.07 -2.26
CA ILE A 73 -2.49 3.27 -2.99
C ILE A 73 -2.18 4.43 -2.03
N PHE A 74 -1.15 5.20 -2.38
CA PHE A 74 -0.91 6.51 -1.79
C PHE A 74 -1.60 7.54 -2.70
N ASP A 75 -2.75 8.04 -2.26
CA ASP A 75 -3.59 8.93 -3.07
C ASP A 75 -3.41 10.39 -2.66
N SER A 76 -4.18 10.87 -1.68
CA SER A 76 -4.03 12.24 -1.17
C SER A 76 -2.97 12.36 -0.07
N GLY A 77 -2.51 11.24 0.47
CA GLY A 77 -1.61 11.21 1.62
C GLY A 77 -2.33 11.27 2.97
N LYS A 78 -3.65 11.32 2.96
CA LYS A 78 -4.43 11.45 4.20
C LYS A 78 -4.26 10.26 5.13
N THR A 79 -4.25 9.04 4.58
CA THR A 79 -4.03 7.83 5.37
C THR A 79 -2.66 7.87 6.04
N PHE A 80 -1.62 8.21 5.27
CA PHE A 80 -0.26 8.35 5.79
C PHE A 80 -0.22 9.37 6.94
N ASP A 81 -0.80 10.55 6.75
CA ASP A 81 -0.80 11.59 7.77
C ASP A 81 -1.51 11.13 9.05
N ASN A 82 -2.63 10.42 8.90
CA ASN A 82 -3.40 9.93 10.04
C ASN A 82 -2.64 8.88 10.85
N ILE A 83 -1.92 7.97 10.21
CA ILE A 83 -1.22 6.89 10.92
C ILE A 83 0.16 7.31 11.41
N PHE A 84 0.78 8.31 10.79
CA PHE A 84 2.14 8.73 11.10
C PHE A 84 2.31 9.13 12.57
N SER A 85 1.28 9.76 13.14
CA SER A 85 1.27 10.15 14.55
C SER A 85 1.15 8.96 15.50
N CYS A 86 0.79 7.79 15.00
CA CYS A 86 0.64 6.57 15.80
C CYS A 86 1.89 5.69 15.78
N VAL A 87 2.92 6.09 15.04
CA VAL A 87 4.16 5.32 14.90
C VAL A 87 5.11 5.64 16.04
N ASP A 88 5.70 4.60 16.64
CA ASP A 88 6.61 4.74 17.79
C ASP A 88 7.91 5.48 17.43
N ASN A 89 8.47 5.23 16.26
CA ASN A 89 9.68 5.89 15.77
C ASN A 89 9.50 6.33 14.32
N PRO A 90 8.87 7.50 14.09
CA PRO A 90 8.53 7.94 12.73
C PRO A 90 9.71 8.04 11.77
N SER A 91 10.92 8.32 12.26
CA SER A 91 12.11 8.45 11.40
C SER A 91 12.50 7.14 10.74
N LYS A 92 12.10 6.00 11.31
CA LYS A 92 12.37 4.65 10.76
C LYS A 92 11.18 4.05 10.03
N PHE A 93 10.05 4.72 10.04
CA PHE A 93 8.81 4.19 9.48
C PHE A 93 8.87 4.08 7.96
N ILE A 94 8.42 2.95 7.41
CA ILE A 94 8.29 2.72 5.96
C ILE A 94 6.84 2.41 5.63
N PHE A 95 6.33 3.12 4.65
CA PHE A 95 4.97 3.00 4.12
C PHE A 95 5.06 2.51 2.68
N ALA A 96 4.53 1.32 2.42
CA ALA A 96 4.62 0.68 1.11
C ALA A 96 3.25 0.59 0.45
N THR A 97 3.16 0.98 -0.82
CA THR A 97 1.91 0.90 -1.59
C THR A 97 2.15 0.33 -2.97
N LEU A 98 1.11 -0.25 -3.57
CA LEU A 98 1.18 -0.72 -4.95
C LEU A 98 1.29 0.45 -5.91
N PHE A 99 0.45 1.45 -5.73
CA PHE A 99 0.44 2.67 -6.53
C PHE A 99 0.68 3.91 -5.69
N ALA A 100 1.23 4.92 -6.34
CA ALA A 100 1.27 6.28 -5.82
C ALA A 100 0.64 7.22 -6.83
N ARG A 101 -0.21 8.13 -6.36
CA ARG A 101 -0.87 9.11 -7.24
C ARG A 101 0.19 9.96 -7.95
N ARG A 102 0.09 10.06 -9.27
CA ARG A 102 1.00 10.86 -10.09
C ARG A 102 0.83 12.36 -9.78
N ASP A 103 1.92 13.10 -9.92
CA ASP A 103 1.95 14.55 -9.82
C ASP A 103 1.60 15.13 -8.44
N ILE A 104 1.89 14.37 -7.38
CA ILE A 104 1.84 14.87 -6.02
C ILE A 104 3.18 14.66 -5.34
N GLN A 105 3.38 15.32 -4.19
CA GLN A 105 4.59 15.12 -3.39
C GLN A 105 4.46 13.88 -2.51
N TYR A 106 5.56 13.17 -2.35
CA TYR A 106 5.62 11.95 -1.54
C TYR A 106 6.50 12.18 -0.29
N PRO A 107 6.13 11.60 0.85
CA PRO A 107 7.03 11.59 2.00
C PRO A 107 8.23 10.67 1.72
N GLU A 108 9.33 10.92 2.42
CA GLU A 108 10.55 10.09 2.29
C GLU A 108 10.30 8.63 2.64
N GLN A 109 9.34 8.37 3.52
CA GLN A 109 9.02 7.03 4.00
C GLN A 109 8.25 6.20 2.98
N LEU A 110 7.77 6.79 1.90
CA LEU A 110 6.96 6.07 0.91
C LEU A 110 7.83 5.25 -0.03
N ILE A 111 7.47 3.98 -0.19
CA ILE A 111 7.96 3.11 -1.26
C ILE A 111 6.74 2.63 -2.03
N TYR A 112 6.79 2.68 -3.34
CA TYR A 112 5.65 2.28 -4.17
C TYR A 112 6.11 1.45 -5.37
N GLY A 113 5.16 0.70 -5.95
CA GLY A 113 5.40 -0.08 -7.15
C GLY A 113 5.45 0.77 -8.41
N GLU A 114 4.36 1.47 -8.70
CA GLU A 114 4.24 2.34 -9.87
C GLU A 114 3.42 3.58 -9.54
N LYS A 115 3.61 4.64 -10.34
CA LYS A 115 2.72 5.80 -10.33
C LYS A 115 1.46 5.48 -11.11
N THR A 116 0.33 6.08 -10.72
CA THR A 116 -0.90 5.99 -11.50
C THR A 116 -0.70 6.62 -12.88
N LEU A 117 -1.51 6.21 -13.86
CA LEU A 117 -1.39 6.75 -15.23
C LEU A 117 -1.82 8.21 -15.32
N ASP A 118 -2.88 8.56 -14.59
CA ASP A 118 -3.47 9.89 -14.58
C ASP A 118 -4.29 10.08 -13.30
N ASN A 119 -5.29 10.95 -13.33
CA ASN A 119 -6.18 11.21 -12.20
C ASN A 119 -7.38 10.28 -12.13
N SER A 120 -7.44 9.26 -12.98
CA SER A 120 -8.54 8.31 -13.00
C SER A 120 -8.63 7.53 -11.69
N TYR A 121 -9.83 7.09 -11.35
CA TYR A 121 -10.06 6.25 -10.20
C TYR A 121 -9.44 4.87 -10.44
N VAL A 122 -8.61 4.40 -9.51
CA VAL A 122 -7.95 3.09 -9.62
C VAL A 122 -8.89 2.01 -9.08
N VAL A 123 -9.25 1.05 -9.94
CA VAL A 123 -10.12 -0.07 -9.58
C VAL A 123 -9.27 -1.34 -9.51
N PHE A 124 -9.01 -1.79 -8.30
CA PHE A 124 -8.29 -3.04 -8.06
C PHE A 124 -9.17 -4.26 -8.33
N PRO A 125 -8.59 -5.42 -8.65
CA PRO A 125 -9.42 -6.61 -8.93
C PRO A 125 -10.29 -7.06 -7.75
N TRP A 126 -9.85 -6.79 -6.52
CA TRP A 126 -10.63 -7.11 -5.31
C TRP A 126 -11.70 -6.06 -5.00
N ASP A 127 -11.68 -4.88 -5.66
CA ASP A 127 -12.61 -3.78 -5.40
C ASP A 127 -13.72 -3.66 -6.44
N LYS A 128 -13.77 -4.53 -7.43
CA LYS A 128 -14.73 -4.40 -8.55
C LYS A 128 -16.17 -4.31 -8.08
N LEU A 129 -16.56 -5.16 -7.13
CA LEU A 129 -17.93 -5.18 -6.63
C LEU A 129 -18.24 -3.92 -5.82
N GLU A 130 -17.32 -3.49 -4.99
CA GLU A 130 -17.45 -2.28 -4.19
C GLU A 130 -17.59 -1.05 -5.08
N PHE A 131 -16.74 -0.92 -6.09
CA PHE A 131 -16.81 0.18 -7.06
C PHE A 131 -18.15 0.17 -7.80
N LYS A 132 -18.58 -0.99 -8.31
CA LYS A 132 -19.85 -1.14 -9.00
C LYS A 132 -21.03 -0.71 -8.12
N ASN A 133 -21.02 -1.06 -6.86
CA ASN A 133 -22.07 -0.69 -5.93
C ASN A 133 -22.05 0.82 -5.59
N SER A 134 -20.87 1.43 -5.56
CA SER A 134 -20.73 2.85 -5.20
C SER A 134 -21.26 3.81 -6.25
N ILE A 135 -21.38 3.39 -7.50
CA ILE A 135 -21.83 4.24 -8.61
C ILE A 135 -23.30 4.04 -8.99
N GLN A 136 -24.02 3.20 -8.26
CA GLN A 136 -25.43 2.95 -8.49
C GLN A 136 -26.32 3.93 -7.75
#